data_7e7be4432aedeae13e661b43740445de
#
_entry.id   7e7be4432aedeae13e661b43740445de
#
_cell.length_a   1.000
_cell.length_b   1.000
_cell.length_c   1.000
_cell.angle_alpha   90.00
_cell.angle_beta   90.00
_cell.angle_gamma   90.00
#
_symmetry.space_group_name_H-M   'P 1'
#
loop_
_entity.id
_entity.type
_entity.pdbx_description
1 polymer ?
#
loop_
_entity_poly.entity_id
_entity_poly.type
_entity_poly.pdbx_seq_one_letter_code
_entity_poly.pdbx_strand_id
1 'polypeptide(L)'
;MIEIISALWPVFALILLGYVARRTGFPGESFWQQAEKATYFVLFPVLLVSRLATTDMSVVDLKATGLIVCLLVLMGSVFAFLVRPFTARDAAGFTSIYQGSVRFNVYVGLAASATLFGSLGVAVGAVVMALMIPLLNLCCVLVFSFFTHKTGKFSAIPLAIIKNPLIISSLIGLTLNQTGIGFPLVIEPVAELLSRMALPLGLLSVGAGLSFRVLLNSGVEICWASFIKLMLMPLSAFGLCLLFGLDSQSAEVIWLYAALPTATSSYILARQLGGDAPMMAAIVTGQTLISMISIPFIMIFLGFLQKSL
;
A
#
# COMPACT_ATOMS: atom_id res chain seq x y z
N MET A 1 11.00 14.86 -14.77
CA MET A 1 9.76 14.26 -15.33
C MET A 1 10.03 12.91 -15.98
N ILE A 2 10.87 12.83 -17.01
CA ILE A 2 11.20 11.57 -17.71
C ILE A 2 11.77 10.53 -16.74
N GLU A 3 12.60 10.92 -15.80
CA GLU A 3 13.23 10.04 -14.79
C GLU A 3 12.19 9.33 -13.90
N ILE A 4 11.18 10.06 -13.38
CA ILE A 4 10.12 9.45 -12.56
C ILE A 4 9.27 8.49 -13.39
N ILE A 5 8.93 8.86 -14.62
CA ILE A 5 8.17 7.98 -15.52
C ILE A 5 8.98 6.73 -15.87
N SER A 6 10.26 6.89 -16.25
CA SER A 6 11.13 5.77 -16.59
C SER A 6 11.39 4.85 -15.40
N ALA A 7 11.49 5.41 -14.18
CA ALA A 7 11.65 4.64 -12.95
C ALA A 7 10.40 3.82 -12.61
N LEU A 8 9.21 4.38 -12.79
CA LEU A 8 7.94 3.70 -12.48
C LEU A 8 7.43 2.78 -13.59
N TRP A 9 7.91 2.96 -14.83
CA TRP A 9 7.49 2.13 -15.96
C TRP A 9 7.62 0.61 -15.73
N PRO A 10 8.76 0.09 -15.21
CA PRO A 10 8.89 -1.35 -14.93
C PRO A 10 7.86 -1.87 -13.93
N VAL A 11 7.50 -1.06 -12.92
CA VAL A 11 6.48 -1.41 -11.92
C VAL A 11 5.14 -1.68 -12.59
N PHE A 12 4.69 -0.75 -13.44
CA PHE A 12 3.42 -0.89 -14.13
C PHE A 12 3.45 -1.90 -15.28
N ALA A 13 4.57 -2.03 -15.97
CA ALA A 13 4.76 -3.06 -16.98
C ALA A 13 4.61 -4.48 -16.42
N LEU A 14 5.17 -4.75 -15.22
CA LEU A 14 5.00 -6.03 -14.53
C LEU A 14 3.55 -6.27 -14.10
N ILE A 15 2.83 -5.24 -13.66
CA ILE A 15 1.40 -5.37 -13.36
C ILE A 15 0.62 -5.74 -14.62
N LEU A 16 0.86 -5.05 -15.75
CA LEU A 16 0.20 -5.36 -17.02
C LEU A 16 0.56 -6.76 -17.51
N LEU A 17 1.82 -7.16 -17.38
CA LEU A 17 2.28 -8.52 -17.74
C LEU A 17 1.57 -9.58 -16.91
N GLY A 18 1.42 -9.39 -15.62
CA GLY A 18 0.67 -10.29 -14.72
C GLY A 18 -0.80 -10.43 -15.12
N TYR A 19 -1.44 -9.32 -15.50
CA TYR A 19 -2.80 -9.33 -16.02
C TYR A 19 -2.91 -10.15 -17.33
N VAL A 20 -2.00 -9.90 -18.29
CA VAL A 20 -1.99 -10.62 -19.57
C VAL A 20 -1.74 -12.11 -19.35
N ALA A 21 -0.74 -12.47 -18.52
CA ALA A 21 -0.40 -13.85 -18.21
C ALA A 21 -1.63 -14.61 -17.64
N ARG A 22 -2.33 -14.03 -16.67
CA ARG A 22 -3.55 -14.67 -16.15
C ARG A 22 -4.66 -14.79 -17.20
N ARG A 23 -4.84 -13.78 -18.05
CA ARG A 23 -5.85 -13.80 -19.11
C ARG A 23 -5.59 -14.87 -20.18
N THR A 24 -4.32 -15.18 -20.46
CA THR A 24 -3.89 -16.26 -21.35
C THR A 24 -3.88 -17.63 -20.68
N GLY A 25 -4.24 -17.72 -19.39
CA GLY A 25 -4.25 -18.96 -18.64
C GLY A 25 -2.87 -19.42 -18.16
N PHE A 26 -1.82 -18.62 -18.35
CA PHE A 26 -0.45 -18.96 -17.95
C PHE A 26 -0.10 -18.39 -16.56
N PRO A 27 0.60 -19.15 -15.72
CA PRO A 27 0.93 -20.58 -15.78
C PRO A 27 -0.17 -21.48 -15.20
N GLY A 28 -1.33 -20.91 -14.88
CA GLY A 28 -2.50 -21.57 -14.29
C GLY A 28 -3.04 -20.82 -13.09
N GLU A 29 -4.33 -20.99 -12.79
CA GLU A 29 -5.03 -20.20 -11.74
C GLU A 29 -4.44 -20.43 -10.35
N SER A 30 -4.07 -21.67 -10.00
CA SER A 30 -3.52 -22.03 -8.70
C SER A 30 -2.15 -21.40 -8.41
N PHE A 31 -1.37 -21.13 -9.47
CA PHE A 31 -0.05 -20.50 -9.34
C PHE A 31 -0.15 -19.12 -8.69
N TRP A 32 -1.07 -18.27 -9.11
CA TRP A 32 -1.18 -16.89 -8.64
C TRP A 32 -1.46 -16.79 -7.14
N GLN A 33 -2.29 -17.68 -6.64
CA GLN A 33 -2.58 -17.74 -5.20
C GLN A 33 -1.36 -18.17 -4.38
N GLN A 34 -0.59 -19.14 -4.88
CA GLN A 34 0.63 -19.61 -4.19
C GLN A 34 1.76 -18.58 -4.32
N ALA A 35 1.90 -17.93 -5.46
CA ALA A 35 2.85 -16.85 -5.67
C ALA A 35 2.61 -15.68 -4.71
N GLU A 36 1.34 -15.27 -4.54
CA GLU A 36 0.96 -14.23 -3.58
C GLU A 36 1.31 -14.63 -2.14
N LYS A 37 1.01 -15.87 -1.74
CA LYS A 37 1.37 -16.39 -0.41
C LYS A 37 2.89 -16.43 -0.20
N ALA A 38 3.65 -16.95 -1.15
CA ALA A 38 5.11 -17.01 -1.06
C ALA A 38 5.72 -15.59 -0.95
N THR A 39 5.20 -14.66 -1.75
CA THR A 39 5.64 -13.26 -1.72
C THR A 39 5.35 -12.61 -0.37
N TYR A 40 4.14 -12.77 0.15
CA TYR A 40 3.71 -12.12 1.38
C TYR A 40 4.34 -12.72 2.65
N PHE A 41 4.47 -14.05 2.73
CA PHE A 41 4.94 -14.72 3.94
C PHE A 41 6.44 -15.00 3.97
N VAL A 42 7.14 -14.96 2.82
CA VAL A 42 8.57 -15.28 2.74
C VAL A 42 9.36 -14.14 2.11
N LEU A 43 9.07 -13.80 0.84
CA LEU A 43 9.95 -12.92 0.08
C LEU A 43 9.97 -11.48 0.62
N PHE A 44 8.82 -10.89 0.94
CA PHE A 44 8.76 -9.54 1.54
C PHE A 44 9.33 -9.48 2.96
N PRO A 45 9.03 -10.41 3.87
CA PRO A 45 9.72 -10.47 5.15
C PRO A 45 11.25 -10.46 5.01
N VAL A 46 11.81 -11.28 4.14
CA VAL A 46 13.26 -11.30 3.90
C VAL A 46 13.76 -9.96 3.35
N LEU A 47 13.07 -9.38 2.37
CA LEU A 47 13.39 -8.06 1.83
C LEU A 47 13.39 -6.98 2.92
N LEU A 48 12.36 -6.93 3.76
CA LEU A 48 12.23 -5.92 4.81
C LEU A 48 13.30 -6.07 5.89
N VAL A 49 13.54 -7.29 6.38
CA VAL A 49 14.61 -7.55 7.37
C VAL A 49 15.97 -7.12 6.81
N SER A 50 16.31 -7.57 5.60
CA SER A 50 17.59 -7.26 4.95
C SER A 50 17.78 -5.74 4.78
N ARG A 51 16.77 -5.04 4.25
CA ARG A 51 16.87 -3.60 4.00
C ARG A 51 16.90 -2.78 5.27
N LEU A 52 16.03 -3.07 6.23
CA LEU A 52 15.99 -2.33 7.50
C LEU A 52 17.24 -2.56 8.34
N ALA A 53 17.79 -3.78 8.36
CA ALA A 53 18.99 -4.09 9.12
C ALA A 53 20.24 -3.35 8.63
N THR A 54 20.29 -2.95 7.35
CA THR A 54 21.49 -2.38 6.71
C THR A 54 21.35 -0.90 6.34
N THR A 55 20.13 -0.32 6.38
CA THR A 55 19.91 1.09 6.01
C THR A 55 20.16 2.02 7.20
N ASP A 56 20.80 3.15 6.95
CA ASP A 56 20.95 4.21 7.95
C ASP A 56 19.57 4.81 8.29
N MET A 57 19.09 4.52 9.51
CA MET A 57 17.80 5.00 10.01
C MET A 57 17.90 6.31 10.78
N SER A 58 19.09 6.89 10.93
CA SER A 58 19.31 8.15 11.67
C SER A 58 18.62 9.34 11.00
N VAL A 59 18.40 9.24 9.68
CA VAL A 59 17.72 10.28 8.88
C VAL A 59 16.20 10.23 8.99
N VAL A 60 15.61 9.19 9.63
CA VAL A 60 14.15 9.01 9.72
C VAL A 60 13.64 9.53 11.05
N ASP A 61 12.91 10.63 11.04
CA ASP A 61 12.15 11.08 12.23
C ASP A 61 10.93 10.20 12.45
N LEU A 62 11.10 9.17 13.32
CA LEU A 62 10.05 8.21 13.66
C LEU A 62 8.84 8.87 14.34
N LYS A 63 9.05 9.96 15.11
CA LYS A 63 7.95 10.65 15.82
C LYS A 63 7.10 11.44 14.84
N ALA A 64 7.72 12.28 14.03
CA ALA A 64 7.02 13.04 13.01
C ALA A 64 6.33 12.11 12.00
N THR A 65 7.02 11.08 11.50
CA THR A 65 6.47 10.07 10.60
C THR A 65 5.25 9.38 11.23
N GLY A 66 5.34 8.96 12.50
CA GLY A 66 4.24 8.31 13.20
C GLY A 66 3.01 9.19 13.35
N LEU A 67 3.21 10.47 13.72
CA LEU A 67 2.12 11.43 13.85
C LEU A 67 1.47 11.74 12.50
N ILE A 68 2.25 11.95 11.46
CA ILE A 68 1.75 12.18 10.09
C ILE A 68 0.92 10.98 9.62
N VAL A 69 1.40 9.75 9.82
CA VAL A 69 0.68 8.52 9.46
C VAL A 69 -0.67 8.44 10.19
N CYS A 70 -0.72 8.71 11.50
CA CYS A 70 -1.95 8.72 12.27
C CYS A 70 -2.95 9.76 11.74
N LEU A 71 -2.46 10.97 11.47
CA LEU A 71 -3.28 12.06 10.92
C LEU A 71 -3.79 11.74 9.51
N LEU A 72 -2.97 11.12 8.66
CA LEU A 72 -3.39 10.68 7.32
C LEU A 72 -4.51 9.63 7.38
N VAL A 73 -4.41 8.64 8.28
CA VAL A 73 -5.48 7.65 8.45
C VAL A 73 -6.76 8.31 8.94
N LEU A 74 -6.66 9.26 9.87
CA LEU A 74 -7.80 10.04 10.35
C LEU A 74 -8.42 10.88 9.23
N MET A 75 -7.61 11.64 8.48
CA MET A 75 -8.10 12.49 7.37
C MET A 75 -8.75 11.64 6.27
N GLY A 76 -8.15 10.52 5.88
CA GLY A 76 -8.74 9.60 4.91
C GLY A 76 -10.08 9.05 5.37
N SER A 77 -10.21 8.72 6.66
CA SER A 77 -11.46 8.30 7.26
C SER A 77 -12.50 9.44 7.21
N VAL A 78 -12.13 10.65 7.60
CA VAL A 78 -13.02 11.82 7.53
C VAL A 78 -13.49 12.07 6.10
N PHE A 79 -12.59 12.07 5.11
CA PHE A 79 -12.96 12.24 3.70
C PHE A 79 -13.93 11.16 3.22
N ALA A 80 -13.69 9.89 3.58
CA ALA A 80 -14.59 8.80 3.22
C ALA A 80 -15.98 8.97 3.83
N PHE A 81 -16.09 9.44 5.07
CA PHE A 81 -17.37 9.74 5.71
C PHE A 81 -18.08 10.96 5.12
N LEU A 82 -17.33 11.99 4.75
CA LEU A 82 -17.90 13.21 4.11
C LEU A 82 -18.53 12.91 2.74
N VAL A 83 -17.96 11.99 1.96
CA VAL A 83 -18.52 11.62 0.66
C VAL A 83 -19.65 10.59 0.74
N ARG A 84 -19.87 9.98 1.90
CA ARG A 84 -20.91 8.96 2.09
C ARG A 84 -22.29 9.36 1.57
N PRO A 85 -22.82 10.58 1.83
CA PRO A 85 -24.14 10.98 1.33
C PRO A 85 -24.26 10.98 -0.19
N PHE A 86 -23.12 11.08 -0.90
CA PHE A 86 -23.07 11.19 -2.36
C PHE A 86 -22.75 9.89 -3.08
N THR A 87 -22.34 8.83 -2.35
CA THR A 87 -21.78 7.63 -2.95
C THR A 87 -22.48 6.34 -2.51
N ALA A 88 -22.94 6.24 -1.28
CA ALA A 88 -23.38 4.97 -0.74
C ALA A 88 -24.86 4.74 -1.01
N ARG A 89 -25.17 3.67 -1.75
CA ARG A 89 -26.53 3.15 -1.88
C ARG A 89 -26.92 2.33 -0.66
N ASP A 90 -25.98 1.56 -0.14
CA ASP A 90 -26.17 0.72 1.04
C ASP A 90 -24.91 0.68 1.94
N ALA A 91 -25.05 0.03 3.08
CA ALA A 91 -23.98 -0.11 4.06
C ALA A 91 -22.79 -0.93 3.54
N ALA A 92 -23.04 -1.98 2.76
CA ALA A 92 -22.01 -2.84 2.19
C ALA A 92 -21.17 -2.09 1.15
N GLY A 93 -21.82 -1.32 0.27
CA GLY A 93 -21.16 -0.46 -0.69
C GLY A 93 -20.25 0.58 -0.02
N PHE A 94 -20.73 1.26 1.02
CA PHE A 94 -19.95 2.23 1.76
C PHE A 94 -18.67 1.62 2.36
N THR A 95 -18.73 0.41 2.92
CA THR A 95 -17.52 -0.24 3.47
C THR A 95 -16.45 -0.49 2.41
N SER A 96 -16.85 -0.78 1.16
CA SER A 96 -15.93 -0.95 0.04
C SER A 96 -15.33 0.39 -0.42
N ILE A 97 -16.13 1.47 -0.47
CA ILE A 97 -15.66 2.84 -0.75
C ILE A 97 -14.66 3.27 0.34
N TYR A 98 -14.99 3.05 1.61
CA TYR A 98 -14.11 3.38 2.73
C TYR A 98 -12.74 2.72 2.57
N GLN A 99 -12.70 1.39 2.36
CA GLN A 99 -11.44 0.69 2.13
C GLN A 99 -10.68 1.23 0.91
N GLY A 100 -11.39 1.50 -0.18
CA GLY A 100 -10.83 2.09 -1.40
C GLY A 100 -10.20 3.45 -1.16
N SER A 101 -10.73 4.22 -0.20
CA SER A 101 -10.26 5.56 0.13
C SER A 101 -9.04 5.57 1.05
N VAL A 102 -8.87 4.56 1.93
CA VAL A 102 -7.85 4.61 2.98
C VAL A 102 -6.74 3.56 2.84
N ARG A 103 -7.03 2.38 2.30
CA ARG A 103 -6.02 1.32 2.17
C ARG A 103 -5.04 1.62 1.03
N PHE A 104 -3.89 0.95 1.05
CA PHE A 104 -2.86 1.10 0.03
C PHE A 104 -2.28 -0.25 -0.37
N ASN A 105 -1.75 -0.33 -1.58
CA ASN A 105 -1.12 -1.53 -2.13
C ASN A 105 0.35 -1.60 -1.73
N VAL A 106 0.66 -2.51 -0.81
CA VAL A 106 2.02 -2.74 -0.29
C VAL A 106 3.00 -3.11 -1.41
N TYR A 107 2.57 -3.92 -2.38
CA TYR A 107 3.41 -4.40 -3.48
C TYR A 107 3.89 -3.24 -4.36
N VAL A 108 2.93 -2.40 -4.77
CA VAL A 108 3.23 -1.19 -5.56
C VAL A 108 4.07 -0.21 -4.73
N GLY A 109 3.74 -0.05 -3.44
CA GLY A 109 4.45 0.85 -2.54
C GLY A 109 5.93 0.49 -2.40
N LEU A 110 6.24 -0.75 -2.07
CA LEU A 110 7.62 -1.21 -1.93
C LEU A 110 8.39 -1.14 -3.25
N ALA A 111 7.77 -1.55 -4.37
CA ALA A 111 8.41 -1.49 -5.68
C ALA A 111 8.71 -0.05 -6.11
N ALA A 112 7.74 0.85 -6.00
CA ALA A 112 7.91 2.26 -6.34
C ALA A 112 8.94 2.94 -5.43
N SER A 113 8.93 2.65 -4.11
CA SER A 113 9.92 3.17 -3.16
C SER A 113 11.33 2.69 -3.48
N ALA A 114 11.49 1.38 -3.78
CA ALA A 114 12.79 0.82 -4.15
C ALA A 114 13.33 1.46 -5.43
N THR A 115 12.47 1.71 -6.40
CA THR A 115 12.85 2.22 -7.71
C THR A 115 13.15 3.72 -7.69
N LEU A 116 12.36 4.52 -6.95
CA LEU A 116 12.53 5.97 -6.87
C LEU A 116 13.59 6.41 -5.85
N PHE A 117 13.67 5.72 -4.71
CA PHE A 117 14.44 6.18 -3.54
C PHE A 117 15.42 5.12 -3.02
N GLY A 118 15.58 3.99 -3.71
CA GLY A 118 16.52 2.92 -3.33
C GLY A 118 16.25 2.32 -1.96
N SER A 119 17.33 1.98 -1.24
CA SER A 119 17.23 1.33 0.09
C SER A 119 16.56 2.20 1.14
N LEU A 120 16.82 3.51 1.14
CA LEU A 120 16.17 4.46 2.06
C LEU A 120 14.65 4.48 1.84
N GLY A 121 14.19 4.52 0.57
CA GLY A 121 12.77 4.47 0.26
C GLY A 121 12.07 3.20 0.78
N VAL A 122 12.74 2.05 0.68
CA VAL A 122 12.22 0.79 1.25
C VAL A 122 12.18 0.86 2.78
N ALA A 123 13.20 1.42 3.43
CA ALA A 123 13.27 1.54 4.87
C ALA A 123 12.19 2.48 5.45
N VAL A 124 12.09 3.71 4.90
CA VAL A 124 11.02 4.65 5.29
C VAL A 124 9.64 4.06 5.01
N GLY A 125 9.47 3.45 3.83
CA GLY A 125 8.24 2.76 3.46
C GLY A 125 7.87 1.63 4.41
N ALA A 126 8.85 0.86 4.90
CA ALA A 126 8.62 -0.19 5.89
C ALA A 126 8.13 0.38 7.23
N VAL A 127 8.68 1.51 7.69
CA VAL A 127 8.20 2.22 8.89
C VAL A 127 6.76 2.70 8.68
N VAL A 128 6.48 3.35 7.55
CA VAL A 128 5.13 3.81 7.20
C VAL A 128 4.14 2.62 7.20
N MET A 129 4.50 1.50 6.57
CA MET A 129 3.67 0.29 6.54
C MET A 129 3.44 -0.31 7.92
N ALA A 130 4.49 -0.40 8.74
CA ALA A 130 4.40 -0.96 10.10
C ALA A 130 3.41 -0.18 10.98
N LEU A 131 3.27 1.12 10.75
CA LEU A 131 2.32 1.99 11.45
C LEU A 131 0.93 1.99 10.78
N MET A 132 0.87 2.15 9.46
CA MET A 132 -0.41 2.27 8.74
C MET A 132 -1.21 0.96 8.72
N ILE A 133 -0.57 -0.20 8.53
CA ILE A 133 -1.30 -1.47 8.37
C ILE A 133 -2.16 -1.80 9.60
N PRO A 134 -1.64 -1.74 10.85
CA PRO A 134 -2.46 -1.99 12.03
C PRO A 134 -3.62 -1.01 12.18
N LEU A 135 -3.34 0.29 11.98
CA LEU A 135 -4.35 1.34 12.08
C LEU A 135 -5.47 1.16 11.05
N LEU A 136 -5.12 0.93 9.79
CA LEU A 136 -6.07 0.71 8.71
C LEU A 136 -6.89 -0.56 8.91
N ASN A 137 -6.29 -1.65 9.39
CA ASN A 137 -7.01 -2.87 9.70
C ASN A 137 -8.03 -2.63 10.83
N LEU A 138 -7.62 -1.94 11.90
CA LEU A 138 -8.52 -1.56 13.00
C LEU A 138 -9.67 -0.71 12.47
N CYS A 139 -9.40 0.38 11.77
CA CYS A 139 -10.41 1.28 11.24
C CYS A 139 -11.37 0.56 10.27
N CYS A 140 -10.84 -0.28 9.37
CA CYS A 140 -11.68 -1.05 8.45
C CYS A 140 -12.61 -2.01 9.21
N VAL A 141 -12.11 -2.78 10.18
CA VAL A 141 -12.94 -3.71 10.96
C VAL A 141 -14.00 -2.96 11.77
N LEU A 142 -13.67 -1.80 12.35
CA LEU A 142 -14.64 -0.94 13.03
C LEU A 142 -15.75 -0.49 12.09
N VAL A 143 -15.40 0.01 10.91
CA VAL A 143 -16.38 0.45 9.90
C VAL A 143 -17.26 -0.71 9.44
N PHE A 144 -16.67 -1.87 9.14
CA PHE A 144 -17.43 -3.06 8.80
C PHE A 144 -18.40 -3.48 9.92
N SER A 145 -17.92 -3.55 11.15
CA SER A 145 -18.74 -3.93 12.30
C SER A 145 -19.93 -3.00 12.50
N PHE A 146 -19.72 -1.70 12.30
CA PHE A 146 -20.78 -0.70 12.46
C PHE A 146 -21.83 -0.75 11.33
N PHE A 147 -21.40 -0.99 10.09
CA PHE A 147 -22.28 -0.88 8.92
C PHE A 147 -22.87 -2.21 8.44
N THR A 148 -22.16 -3.34 8.60
CA THR A 148 -22.65 -4.64 8.09
C THR A 148 -23.23 -5.55 9.15
N HIS A 149 -23.19 -5.14 10.43
CA HIS A 149 -23.62 -5.96 11.59
C HIS A 149 -22.94 -7.34 11.67
N LYS A 150 -21.98 -7.63 10.81
CA LYS A 150 -21.11 -8.79 10.91
C LYS A 150 -19.93 -8.42 11.79
N THR A 151 -20.07 -8.71 13.09
CA THR A 151 -18.98 -8.47 14.04
C THR A 151 -17.77 -9.32 13.68
N GLY A 152 -16.77 -8.70 13.07
CA GLY A 152 -15.43 -9.23 13.13
C GLY A 152 -15.05 -9.36 14.61
N LYS A 153 -14.44 -10.48 15.01
CA LYS A 153 -14.01 -10.66 16.40
C LYS A 153 -12.93 -9.60 16.68
N PHE A 154 -13.29 -8.51 17.37
CA PHE A 154 -12.34 -7.49 17.79
C PHE A 154 -11.15 -8.09 18.55
N SER A 155 -11.37 -9.19 19.28
CA SER A 155 -10.32 -9.97 19.94
C SER A 155 -9.30 -10.58 18.97
N ALA A 156 -9.61 -10.69 17.68
CA ALA A 156 -8.68 -11.22 16.68
C ALA A 156 -7.75 -10.13 16.10
N ILE A 157 -8.04 -8.83 16.30
CA ILE A 157 -7.23 -7.73 15.75
C ILE A 157 -5.81 -7.73 16.33
N PRO A 158 -5.59 -7.78 17.67
CA PRO A 158 -4.24 -7.83 18.23
C PRO A 158 -3.45 -9.04 17.70
N LEU A 159 -4.10 -10.20 17.60
CA LEU A 159 -3.48 -11.41 17.07
C LEU A 159 -3.13 -11.29 15.59
N ALA A 160 -3.97 -10.63 14.78
CA ALA A 160 -3.70 -10.38 13.37
C ALA A 160 -2.53 -9.41 13.17
N ILE A 161 -2.38 -8.41 14.04
CA ILE A 161 -1.24 -7.49 14.05
C ILE A 161 0.04 -8.24 14.41
N ILE A 162 0.03 -8.99 15.53
CA ILE A 162 1.21 -9.75 16.01
C ILE A 162 1.62 -10.84 15.02
N LYS A 163 0.67 -11.43 14.27
CA LYS A 163 0.95 -12.45 13.25
C LYS A 163 1.23 -11.87 11.86
N ASN A 164 1.22 -10.56 11.69
CA ASN A 164 1.48 -9.95 10.39
C ASN A 164 2.97 -10.07 10.02
N PRO A 165 3.33 -10.82 8.96
CA PRO A 165 4.73 -11.07 8.63
C PRO A 165 5.51 -9.80 8.27
N LEU A 166 4.84 -8.78 7.70
CA LEU A 166 5.48 -7.51 7.36
C LEU A 166 5.81 -6.68 8.60
N ILE A 167 4.94 -6.72 9.63
CA ILE A 167 5.18 -6.04 10.91
C ILE A 167 6.32 -6.74 11.66
N ILE A 168 6.25 -8.06 11.77
CA ILE A 168 7.28 -8.86 12.45
C ILE A 168 8.65 -8.62 11.79
N SER A 169 8.73 -8.72 10.46
CA SER A 169 9.98 -8.52 9.74
C SER A 169 10.52 -7.09 9.87
N SER A 170 9.64 -6.09 9.86
CA SER A 170 10.06 -4.70 10.10
C SER A 170 10.64 -4.52 11.51
N LEU A 171 10.02 -5.10 12.54
CA LEU A 171 10.53 -5.06 13.92
C LEU A 171 11.88 -5.78 14.04
N ILE A 172 12.02 -6.97 13.43
CA ILE A 172 13.28 -7.70 13.43
C ILE A 172 14.38 -6.89 12.75
N GLY A 173 14.12 -6.34 11.55
CA GLY A 173 15.09 -5.55 10.81
C GLY A 173 15.52 -4.29 11.57
N LEU A 174 14.58 -3.55 12.17
CA LEU A 174 14.88 -2.39 13.02
C LEU A 174 15.69 -2.77 14.27
N THR A 175 15.37 -3.90 14.91
CA THR A 175 16.12 -4.37 16.08
C THR A 175 17.56 -4.71 15.70
N LEU A 176 17.80 -5.43 14.60
CA LEU A 176 19.13 -5.73 14.09
C LEU A 176 19.91 -4.47 13.76
N ASN A 177 19.26 -3.45 13.21
CA ASN A 177 19.85 -2.15 12.92
C ASN A 177 20.28 -1.42 14.21
N GLN A 178 19.33 -1.25 15.15
CA GLN A 178 19.58 -0.50 16.39
C GLN A 178 20.60 -1.16 17.32
N THR A 179 20.69 -2.51 17.30
CA THR A 179 21.68 -3.24 18.10
C THR A 179 23.06 -3.26 17.46
N GLY A 180 23.21 -2.77 16.23
CA GLY A 180 24.47 -2.81 15.49
C GLY A 180 24.91 -4.21 15.04
N ILE A 181 24.08 -5.24 15.26
CA ILE A 181 24.38 -6.62 14.80
C ILE A 181 24.39 -6.66 13.28
N GLY A 182 23.53 -5.87 12.63
CA GLY A 182 23.36 -5.87 11.18
C GLY A 182 22.73 -7.16 10.65
N PHE A 183 22.84 -7.39 9.34
CA PHE A 183 22.32 -8.61 8.73
C PHE A 183 23.40 -9.72 8.76
N PRO A 184 23.07 -10.98 9.14
CA PRO A 184 24.07 -12.05 9.24
C PRO A 184 24.72 -12.39 7.89
N LEU A 185 26.03 -12.21 7.77
CA LEU A 185 26.79 -12.34 6.53
C LEU A 185 26.63 -13.70 5.83
N VAL A 186 26.47 -14.77 6.61
CA VAL A 186 26.31 -16.14 6.05
C VAL A 186 24.97 -16.31 5.31
N ILE A 187 23.92 -15.59 5.76
CA ILE A 187 22.57 -15.71 5.19
C ILE A 187 22.34 -14.64 4.11
N GLU A 188 23.13 -13.58 4.10
CA GLU A 188 22.98 -12.43 3.22
C GLU A 188 22.85 -12.79 1.73
N PRO A 189 23.68 -13.67 1.13
CA PRO A 189 23.55 -14.00 -0.30
C PRO A 189 22.21 -14.65 -0.64
N VAL A 190 21.69 -15.51 0.24
CA VAL A 190 20.39 -16.16 0.05
C VAL A 190 19.26 -15.15 0.21
N ALA A 191 19.36 -14.29 1.22
CA ALA A 191 18.37 -13.22 1.46
C ALA A 191 18.32 -12.22 0.29
N GLU A 192 19.46 -11.88 -0.30
CA GLU A 192 19.51 -11.02 -1.46
C GLU A 192 18.80 -11.62 -2.68
N LEU A 193 19.02 -12.91 -2.99
CA LEU A 193 18.35 -13.61 -4.08
C LEU A 193 16.83 -13.64 -3.86
N LEU A 194 16.36 -13.96 -2.66
CA LEU A 194 14.95 -13.96 -2.31
C LEU A 194 14.34 -12.55 -2.38
N SER A 195 15.07 -11.54 -1.91
CA SER A 195 14.64 -10.13 -1.97
C SER A 195 14.46 -9.63 -3.39
N ARG A 196 15.34 -10.02 -4.32
CA ARG A 196 15.23 -9.67 -5.75
C ARG A 196 13.98 -10.23 -6.41
N MET A 197 13.49 -11.40 -5.95
CA MET A 197 12.25 -12.02 -6.46
C MET A 197 10.98 -11.35 -5.91
N ALA A 198 11.06 -10.72 -4.73
CA ALA A 198 9.90 -10.23 -4.00
C ALA A 198 9.06 -9.24 -4.79
N LEU A 199 9.69 -8.19 -5.33
CA LEU A 199 9.00 -7.12 -6.03
C LEU A 199 8.42 -7.58 -7.39
N PRO A 200 9.18 -8.26 -8.28
CA PRO A 200 8.63 -8.71 -9.56
C PRO A 200 7.45 -9.67 -9.38
N LEU A 201 7.58 -10.67 -8.50
CA LEU A 201 6.52 -11.66 -8.30
C LEU A 201 5.29 -11.03 -7.65
N GLY A 202 5.50 -10.09 -6.71
CA GLY A 202 4.41 -9.32 -6.09
C GLY A 202 3.63 -8.50 -7.09
N LEU A 203 4.31 -7.76 -7.98
CA LEU A 203 3.67 -6.93 -9.01
C LEU A 203 2.91 -7.76 -10.06
N LEU A 204 3.49 -8.88 -10.49
CA LEU A 204 2.80 -9.84 -11.36
C LEU A 204 1.51 -10.35 -10.71
N SER A 205 1.55 -10.67 -9.41
CA SER A 205 0.38 -11.11 -8.64
C SER A 205 -0.70 -10.02 -8.54
N VAL A 206 -0.30 -8.74 -8.34
CA VAL A 206 -1.23 -7.60 -8.40
C VAL A 206 -1.94 -7.55 -9.75
N GLY A 207 -1.18 -7.63 -10.83
CA GLY A 207 -1.74 -7.61 -12.19
C GLY A 207 -2.70 -8.76 -12.45
N ALA A 208 -2.33 -9.96 -12.02
CA ALA A 208 -3.20 -11.13 -12.10
C ALA A 208 -4.52 -10.93 -11.32
N GLY A 209 -4.52 -10.13 -10.26
CA GLY A 209 -5.71 -9.80 -9.47
C GLY A 209 -6.69 -8.82 -10.15
N LEU A 210 -6.32 -8.13 -11.23
CA LEU A 210 -7.16 -7.11 -11.87
C LEU A 210 -8.36 -7.71 -12.61
N SER A 211 -9.53 -7.02 -12.57
CA SER A 211 -10.76 -7.45 -13.20
C SER A 211 -11.48 -6.30 -13.94
N PHE A 212 -11.17 -6.13 -15.22
CA PHE A 212 -11.76 -5.08 -16.04
C PHE A 212 -13.26 -5.24 -16.27
N ARG A 213 -13.76 -6.49 -16.25
CA ARG A 213 -15.18 -6.76 -16.46
C ARG A 213 -16.06 -6.10 -15.40
N VAL A 214 -15.59 -6.05 -14.16
CA VAL A 214 -16.32 -5.46 -13.05
C VAL A 214 -16.23 -3.92 -13.10
N LEU A 215 -15.11 -3.39 -13.58
CA LEU A 215 -14.89 -1.94 -13.71
C LEU A 215 -15.95 -1.27 -14.61
N LEU A 216 -16.31 -1.91 -15.72
CA LEU A 216 -17.26 -1.37 -16.71
C LEU A 216 -18.70 -1.20 -16.15
N ASN A 217 -19.03 -1.95 -15.11
CA ASN A 217 -20.37 -1.94 -14.48
C ASN A 217 -20.44 -1.06 -13.22
N SER A 218 -19.39 -0.31 -12.92
CA SER A 218 -19.27 0.42 -11.66
C SER A 218 -19.37 1.93 -11.92
N GLY A 219 -20.02 2.62 -11.00
CA GLY A 219 -20.43 4.02 -11.15
C GLY A 219 -19.54 5.03 -10.42
N VAL A 220 -20.20 6.07 -9.92
CA VAL A 220 -19.60 7.24 -9.25
C VAL A 220 -18.78 6.89 -8.01
N GLU A 221 -19.04 5.73 -7.42
CA GLU A 221 -18.39 5.23 -6.21
C GLU A 221 -16.86 5.06 -6.43
N ILE A 222 -16.47 4.53 -7.60
CA ILE A 222 -15.03 4.42 -7.95
C ILE A 222 -14.40 5.80 -8.07
N CYS A 223 -15.12 6.76 -8.67
CA CYS A 223 -14.61 8.11 -8.85
C CYS A 223 -14.31 8.76 -7.49
N TRP A 224 -15.22 8.67 -6.53
CA TRP A 224 -15.02 9.23 -5.20
C TRP A 224 -13.90 8.54 -4.42
N ALA A 225 -13.89 7.20 -4.39
CA ALA A 225 -12.84 6.46 -3.72
C ALA A 225 -11.46 6.77 -4.34
N SER A 226 -11.39 6.88 -5.67
CA SER A 226 -10.14 7.22 -6.39
C SER A 226 -9.73 8.68 -6.18
N PHE A 227 -10.66 9.61 -6.18
CA PHE A 227 -10.39 11.02 -5.92
C PHE A 227 -9.81 11.22 -4.51
N ILE A 228 -10.43 10.61 -3.50
CA ILE A 228 -9.90 10.65 -2.13
C ILE A 228 -8.50 10.05 -2.11
N LYS A 229 -8.35 8.81 -2.61
CA LYS A 229 -7.10 8.05 -2.44
C LYS A 229 -5.95 8.60 -3.28
N LEU A 230 -6.19 8.95 -4.53
CA LEU A 230 -5.14 9.30 -5.48
C LEU A 230 -4.88 10.82 -5.57
N MET A 231 -5.76 11.65 -5.00
CA MET A 231 -5.61 13.11 -5.03
C MET A 231 -5.59 13.71 -3.61
N LEU A 232 -6.66 13.56 -2.82
CA LEU A 232 -6.76 14.21 -1.52
C LEU A 232 -5.72 13.67 -0.53
N MET A 233 -5.49 12.37 -0.50
CA MET A 233 -4.52 11.76 0.42
C MET A 233 -3.08 12.24 0.19
N PRO A 234 -2.51 12.24 -1.04
CA PRO A 234 -1.16 12.75 -1.25
C PRO A 234 -1.05 14.27 -1.01
N LEU A 235 -2.07 15.07 -1.33
CA LEU A 235 -2.09 16.49 -1.00
C LEU A 235 -2.10 16.72 0.51
N SER A 236 -2.86 15.91 1.26
CA SER A 236 -2.85 15.94 2.73
C SER A 236 -1.50 15.53 3.29
N ALA A 237 -0.87 14.51 2.71
CA ALA A 237 0.47 14.08 3.10
C ALA A 237 1.49 15.19 2.89
N PHE A 238 1.44 15.87 1.75
CA PHE A 238 2.29 17.02 1.46
C PHE A 238 2.14 18.12 2.52
N GLY A 239 0.90 18.56 2.77
CA GLY A 239 0.63 19.60 3.77
C GLY A 239 1.08 19.23 5.18
N LEU A 240 0.88 17.97 5.60
CA LEU A 240 1.35 17.48 6.89
C LEU A 240 2.89 17.42 6.96
N CYS A 241 3.57 16.93 5.93
CA CYS A 241 5.02 16.88 5.89
C CYS A 241 5.64 18.30 5.99
N LEU A 242 5.05 19.29 5.33
CA LEU A 242 5.45 20.69 5.47
C LEU A 242 5.20 21.22 6.89
N LEU A 243 4.03 20.93 7.45
CA LEU A 243 3.66 21.41 8.79
C LEU A 243 4.59 20.88 9.89
N PHE A 244 5.01 19.61 9.76
CA PHE A 244 5.89 18.96 10.73
C PHE A 244 7.37 19.07 10.37
N GLY A 245 7.75 19.78 9.29
CA GLY A 245 9.12 20.03 8.91
C GLY A 245 9.93 18.77 8.60
N LEU A 246 9.27 17.75 7.98
CA LEU A 246 9.93 16.50 7.66
C LEU A 246 10.97 16.71 6.55
N ASP A 247 12.10 15.97 6.63
CA ASP A 247 13.12 16.01 5.58
C ASP A 247 12.53 15.62 4.21
N SER A 248 13.14 16.13 3.13
CA SER A 248 12.57 15.99 1.79
C SER A 248 12.42 14.54 1.33
N GLN A 249 13.39 13.67 1.64
CA GLN A 249 13.37 12.29 1.17
C GLN A 249 12.30 11.47 1.90
N SER A 250 12.21 11.59 3.23
CA SER A 250 11.15 10.93 4.01
C SER A 250 9.76 11.44 3.64
N ALA A 251 9.63 12.76 3.37
CA ALA A 251 8.39 13.37 2.92
C ALA A 251 7.93 12.79 1.57
N GLU A 252 8.83 12.70 0.59
CA GLU A 252 8.53 12.15 -0.74
C GLU A 252 8.06 10.70 -0.67
N VAL A 253 8.63 9.87 0.21
CA VAL A 253 8.17 8.50 0.43
C VAL A 253 6.75 8.48 1.03
N ILE A 254 6.45 9.37 2.00
CA ILE A 254 5.11 9.45 2.59
C ILE A 254 4.07 9.91 1.53
N TRP A 255 4.41 10.88 0.67
CA TRP A 255 3.53 11.29 -0.43
C TRP A 255 3.26 10.13 -1.40
N LEU A 256 4.30 9.37 -1.74
CA LEU A 256 4.17 8.18 -2.56
C LEU A 256 3.19 7.19 -1.92
N TYR A 257 3.35 6.85 -0.63
CA TYR A 257 2.45 5.91 0.07
C TYR A 257 1.01 6.44 0.15
N ALA A 258 0.83 7.73 0.29
CA ALA A 258 -0.48 8.36 0.25
C ALA A 258 -1.13 8.28 -1.15
N ALA A 259 -0.33 8.34 -2.24
CA ALA A 259 -0.78 8.30 -3.64
C ALA A 259 -0.98 6.87 -4.20
N LEU A 260 -0.63 5.81 -3.45
CA LEU A 260 -0.76 4.42 -3.90
C LEU A 260 -2.22 4.02 -4.12
N PRO A 261 -2.53 3.15 -5.10
CA PRO A 261 -3.84 2.56 -5.23
C PRO A 261 -4.17 1.66 -4.03
N THR A 262 -5.44 1.34 -3.84
CA THR A 262 -5.87 0.48 -2.72
C THR A 262 -5.33 -0.96 -2.83
N ALA A 263 -5.30 -1.66 -1.70
CA ALA A 263 -4.77 -3.02 -1.60
C ALA A 263 -5.67 -4.07 -2.28
N THR A 264 -5.08 -5.05 -2.96
CA THR A 264 -5.81 -6.22 -3.48
C THR A 264 -6.47 -7.05 -2.38
N SER A 265 -5.86 -7.11 -1.19
CA SER A 265 -6.42 -7.77 0.00
C SER A 265 -7.74 -7.14 0.50
N SER A 266 -8.08 -5.92 0.07
CA SER A 266 -9.37 -5.28 0.39
C SER A 266 -10.57 -6.06 -0.16
N TYR A 267 -10.41 -6.71 -1.31
CA TYR A 267 -11.42 -7.60 -1.88
C TYR A 267 -11.72 -8.81 -0.95
N ILE A 268 -10.66 -9.41 -0.40
CA ILE A 268 -10.80 -10.56 0.52
C ILE A 268 -11.54 -10.11 1.78
N LEU A 269 -11.16 -8.95 2.34
CA LEU A 269 -11.80 -8.41 3.54
C LEU A 269 -13.29 -8.08 3.30
N ALA A 270 -13.62 -7.48 2.15
CA ALA A 270 -15.01 -7.22 1.76
C ALA A 270 -15.84 -8.51 1.71
N ARG A 271 -15.31 -9.59 1.11
CA ARG A 271 -15.97 -10.89 1.08
C ARG A 271 -16.19 -11.48 2.47
N GLN A 272 -15.21 -11.40 3.34
CA GLN A 272 -15.26 -12.01 4.68
C GLN A 272 -16.20 -11.25 5.61
N LEU A 273 -16.23 -9.92 5.55
CA LEU A 273 -16.97 -9.07 6.47
C LEU A 273 -18.30 -8.55 5.91
N GLY A 274 -18.72 -9.03 4.72
CA GLY A 274 -20.03 -8.70 4.14
C GLY A 274 -20.12 -7.33 3.48
N GLY A 275 -19.00 -6.82 2.94
CA GLY A 275 -18.97 -5.66 2.05
C GLY A 275 -19.35 -6.04 0.61
N ASP A 276 -19.43 -5.01 -0.25
CA ASP A 276 -19.63 -5.20 -1.69
C ASP A 276 -18.32 -5.59 -2.36
N ALA A 277 -18.07 -6.91 -2.47
CA ALA A 277 -16.85 -7.46 -3.05
C ALA A 277 -16.72 -7.15 -4.56
N PRO A 278 -17.76 -7.22 -5.40
CA PRO A 278 -17.72 -6.76 -6.78
C PRO A 278 -17.27 -5.30 -6.91
N MET A 279 -17.87 -4.37 -6.15
CA MET A 279 -17.46 -2.97 -6.12
C MET A 279 -16.01 -2.82 -5.66
N MET A 280 -15.59 -3.55 -4.63
CA MET A 280 -14.20 -3.51 -4.16
C MET A 280 -13.20 -3.95 -5.25
N ALA A 281 -13.52 -5.01 -6.00
CA ALA A 281 -12.69 -5.45 -7.13
C ALA A 281 -12.59 -4.38 -8.23
N ALA A 282 -13.69 -3.68 -8.50
CA ALA A 282 -13.73 -2.57 -9.44
C ALA A 282 -12.88 -1.37 -8.96
N ILE A 283 -12.96 -1.01 -7.68
CA ILE A 283 -12.14 0.05 -7.08
C ILE A 283 -10.65 -0.32 -7.16
N VAL A 284 -10.26 -1.55 -6.79
CA VAL A 284 -8.87 -2.02 -6.90
C VAL A 284 -8.37 -1.89 -8.33
N THR A 285 -9.14 -2.37 -9.30
CA THR A 285 -8.75 -2.33 -10.72
C THR A 285 -8.67 -0.89 -11.23
N GLY A 286 -9.70 -0.07 -11.00
CA GLY A 286 -9.76 1.31 -11.44
C GLY A 286 -8.64 2.16 -10.86
N GLN A 287 -8.42 2.08 -9.55
CA GLN A 287 -7.34 2.81 -8.90
C GLN A 287 -5.96 2.36 -9.38
N THR A 288 -5.73 1.06 -9.59
CA THR A 288 -4.45 0.57 -10.11
C THR A 288 -4.16 1.14 -11.49
N LEU A 289 -5.16 1.20 -12.39
CA LEU A 289 -5.01 1.79 -13.71
C LEU A 289 -4.79 3.32 -13.66
N ILE A 290 -5.60 4.02 -12.87
CA ILE A 290 -5.47 5.48 -12.71
C ILE A 290 -4.11 5.81 -12.10
N SER A 291 -3.60 4.99 -11.17
CA SER A 291 -2.33 5.21 -10.49
C SER A 291 -1.12 5.17 -11.42
N MET A 292 -1.22 4.51 -12.58
CA MET A 292 -0.16 4.52 -13.60
C MET A 292 0.14 5.94 -14.10
N ILE A 293 -0.86 6.82 -14.08
CA ILE A 293 -0.73 8.22 -14.50
C ILE A 293 -0.65 9.14 -13.29
N SER A 294 -1.49 8.90 -12.25
CA SER A 294 -1.59 9.81 -11.13
C SER A 294 -0.36 9.80 -10.23
N ILE A 295 0.32 8.66 -10.01
CA ILE A 295 1.53 8.63 -9.20
C ILE A 295 2.66 9.47 -9.82
N PRO A 296 3.06 9.27 -11.10
CA PRO A 296 4.05 10.14 -11.74
C PRO A 296 3.65 11.62 -11.68
N PHE A 297 2.40 11.94 -12.00
CA PHE A 297 1.92 13.31 -11.97
C PHE A 297 2.01 13.94 -10.57
N ILE A 298 1.53 13.27 -9.54
CA ILE A 298 1.55 13.75 -8.15
C ILE A 298 3.00 13.93 -7.67
N MET A 299 3.88 12.96 -7.90
CA MET A 299 5.27 13.05 -7.49
C MET A 299 5.99 14.24 -8.14
N ILE A 300 5.74 14.48 -9.43
CA ILE A 300 6.31 15.63 -10.15
C ILE A 300 5.72 16.93 -9.61
N PHE A 301 4.40 17.01 -9.44
CA PHE A 301 3.69 18.19 -8.99
C PHE A 301 4.10 18.61 -7.57
N LEU A 302 4.11 17.66 -6.63
CA LEU A 302 4.50 17.94 -5.25
C LEU A 302 5.98 18.27 -5.12
N GLY A 303 6.86 17.59 -5.87
CA GLY A 303 8.28 17.91 -5.93
C GLY A 303 8.56 19.29 -6.52
N PHE A 304 7.74 19.76 -7.46
CA PHE A 304 7.81 21.13 -7.96
C PHE A 304 7.36 22.15 -6.90
N LEU A 305 6.25 21.89 -6.22
CA LEU A 305 5.75 22.76 -5.14
C LEU A 305 6.77 22.89 -4.00
N GLN A 306 7.39 21.78 -3.58
CA GLN A 306 8.39 21.81 -2.51
C GLN A 306 9.60 22.67 -2.85
N LYS A 307 10.04 22.66 -4.12
CA LYS A 307 11.18 23.50 -4.58
C LYS A 307 10.81 24.97 -4.69
N SER A 308 9.54 25.31 -4.76
CA SER A 308 9.05 26.69 -4.87
C SER A 308 8.72 27.33 -3.51
N LEU A 309 8.68 26.54 -2.45
CA LEU A 309 8.48 26.97 -1.05
C LEU A 309 9.83 27.12 -0.35
#